data_0eba44244b3a33f65171802cded23aeb
#
_entry.id   0eba44244b3a33f65171802cded23aeb
#
_cell.length_a   1.000
_cell.length_b   1.000
_cell.length_c   1.000
_cell.angle_alpha   90.00
_cell.angle_beta   90.00
_cell.angle_gamma   90.00
#
_symmetry.space_group_name_H-M   'P 1'
#
loop_
_entity.id
_entity.type
_entity.pdbx_description
1 polymer ?
#
loop_
_entity_poly.entity_id
_entity_poly.type
_entity_poly.pdbx_seq_one_letter_code
_entity_poly.pdbx_strand_id
1 'polypeptide(L)'
;MQLLENVFSFVNKILDTRLEDNSRATESLEIQSKLLLKADIERDTERSIVELSIVKNNVSIWTYSFLFYDDVSEEEREDILLGLDYSLKRDLDSSKL
;
A
#
# COMPACT_ATOMS: atom_id res chain seq x y z
N MET A 1 -3.70 7.40 -14.65
CA MET A 1 -4.91 6.74 -14.13
C MET A 1 -5.12 7.13 -12.68
N GLN A 2 -6.32 7.52 -12.34
CA GLN A 2 -6.60 8.07 -11.02
C GLN A 2 -6.38 7.05 -9.88
N LEU A 3 -6.70 5.79 -10.13
CA LEU A 3 -6.47 4.73 -9.15
C LEU A 3 -4.98 4.61 -8.80
N LEU A 4 -4.12 4.57 -9.81
CA LEU A 4 -2.68 4.45 -9.59
C LEU A 4 -2.12 5.64 -8.81
N GLU A 5 -2.57 6.85 -9.14
CA GLU A 5 -2.16 8.05 -8.43
C GLU A 5 -2.58 8.00 -6.96
N ASN A 6 -3.79 7.52 -6.68
CA ASN A 6 -4.28 7.37 -5.32
C ASN A 6 -3.47 6.35 -4.54
N VAL A 7 -3.14 5.22 -5.17
CA VAL A 7 -2.33 4.18 -4.53
C VAL A 7 -0.92 4.70 -4.24
N PHE A 8 -0.30 5.39 -5.18
CA PHE A 8 1.03 5.98 -4.99
C PHE A 8 1.03 7.00 -3.86
N SER A 9 0.06 7.88 -3.83
CA SER A 9 -0.06 8.90 -2.78
C SER A 9 -0.23 8.25 -1.40
N PHE A 10 -1.06 7.23 -1.33
CA PHE A 10 -1.31 6.49 -0.10
C PHE A 10 -0.04 5.80 0.41
N VAL A 11 0.70 5.13 -0.47
CA VAL A 11 1.95 4.45 -0.13
C VAL A 11 3.01 5.45 0.30
N ASN A 12 3.14 6.58 -0.40
CA ASN A 12 4.08 7.62 0.00
C ASN A 12 3.81 8.13 1.41
N LYS A 13 2.54 8.29 1.76
CA LYS A 13 2.16 8.69 3.10
C LYS A 13 2.55 7.64 4.13
N ILE A 14 2.37 6.37 3.82
CA ILE A 14 2.79 5.27 4.70
C ILE A 14 4.31 5.28 4.89
N LEU A 15 5.07 5.45 3.82
CA LEU A 15 6.53 5.49 3.88
C LEU A 15 7.06 6.65 4.72
N ASP A 16 6.30 7.74 4.80
CA ASP A 16 6.67 8.91 5.60
C ASP A 16 6.16 8.84 7.04
N THR A 17 5.38 7.82 7.38
CA THR A 17 4.81 7.64 8.72
C THR A 17 5.66 6.67 9.52
N ARG A 18 5.97 7.06 10.76
CA ARG A 18 6.65 6.16 11.68
C ARG A 18 5.72 5.78 12.82
N LEU A 19 5.47 4.49 12.94
CA LEU A 19 4.72 3.94 14.07
C LEU A 19 5.65 3.72 15.27
N GLU A 20 5.06 3.52 16.44
CA GLU A 20 5.81 3.10 17.62
C GLU A 20 6.35 1.69 17.42
N ASP A 21 7.50 1.39 18.06
CA ASP A 21 8.10 0.07 18.00
C ASP A 21 7.11 -1.00 18.49
N ASN A 22 7.11 -2.14 17.80
CA ASN A 22 6.26 -3.29 18.13
C ASN A 22 4.77 -2.94 18.14
N SER A 23 4.34 -2.10 17.22
CA SER A 23 2.94 -1.69 17.09
C SER A 23 2.36 -2.10 15.75
N ARG A 24 1.03 -1.99 15.65
CA ARG A 24 0.28 -2.25 14.41
C ARG A 24 -0.67 -1.09 14.16
N ALA A 25 -0.93 -0.86 12.88
CA ALA A 25 -1.91 0.13 12.46
C ALA A 25 -2.63 -0.34 11.21
N THR A 26 -3.85 0.11 11.05
CA THR A 26 -4.61 -0.10 9.83
C THR A 26 -4.99 1.26 9.29
N GLU A 27 -4.63 1.51 8.03
CA GLU A 27 -5.00 2.73 7.33
C GLU A 27 -5.94 2.36 6.19
N SER A 28 -6.88 3.24 5.89
CA SER A 28 -7.80 3.02 4.78
C SER A 28 -8.16 4.32 4.11
N LEU A 29 -8.48 4.22 2.82
CA LEU A 29 -8.90 5.34 2.00
C LEU A 29 -9.93 4.86 0.99
N GLU A 30 -11.08 5.49 0.99
CA GLU A 30 -12.09 5.24 -0.03
C GLU A 30 -11.70 6.02 -1.29
N ILE A 31 -11.42 5.30 -2.39
CA ILE A 31 -10.86 5.93 -3.60
C ILE A 31 -11.85 6.12 -4.71
N GLN A 32 -12.89 5.31 -4.76
CA GLN A 32 -13.99 5.44 -5.70
C GLN A 32 -15.22 4.83 -5.07
N SER A 33 -16.35 4.99 -5.72
CA SER A 33 -17.56 4.34 -5.27
C SER A 33 -17.31 2.83 -5.08
N LYS A 34 -17.43 2.35 -3.85
CA LYS A 34 -17.28 0.94 -3.48
C LYS A 34 -15.85 0.37 -3.50
N LEU A 35 -14.84 1.19 -3.79
CA LEU A 35 -13.45 0.75 -3.72
C LEU A 35 -12.79 1.32 -2.47
N LEU A 36 -12.20 0.44 -1.68
CA LEU A 36 -11.46 0.80 -0.48
C LEU A 36 -10.01 0.36 -0.63
N LEU A 37 -9.11 1.30 -0.44
CA LEU A 37 -7.68 1.00 -0.36
C LEU A 37 -7.35 0.85 1.12
N LYS A 38 -6.77 -0.29 1.47
CA LYS A 38 -6.50 -0.64 2.86
C LYS A 38 -5.05 -1.06 3.02
N ALA A 39 -4.43 -0.65 4.12
CA ALA A 39 -3.09 -1.08 4.48
C ALA A 39 -3.07 -1.57 5.92
N ASP A 40 -2.55 -2.77 6.13
CA ASP A 40 -2.21 -3.29 7.44
C ASP A 40 -0.70 -3.13 7.62
N ILE A 41 -0.30 -2.41 8.66
CA ILE A 41 1.10 -2.09 8.91
C ILE A 41 1.49 -2.71 10.25
N GLU A 42 2.53 -3.51 10.23
CA GLU A 42 3.10 -4.10 11.42
C GLU A 42 4.56 -3.66 11.56
N ARG A 43 4.87 -3.00 12.66
CA ARG A 43 6.21 -2.49 12.90
C ARG A 43 6.89 -3.26 14.02
N ASP A 44 8.13 -3.70 13.78
CA ASP A 44 9.03 -4.17 14.83
C ASP A 44 9.90 -2.99 15.33
N THR A 45 11.18 -3.20 15.66
CA THR A 45 12.03 -2.14 16.20
C THR A 45 12.67 -1.26 15.14
N GLU A 46 12.76 -1.71 13.90
CA GLU A 46 13.49 -0.97 12.86
C GLU A 46 12.85 -1.01 11.49
N ARG A 47 11.83 -1.86 11.29
CA ARG A 47 11.20 -2.01 9.98
C ARG A 47 9.69 -2.11 10.10
N SER A 48 9.02 -1.79 9.01
CA SER A 48 7.58 -1.95 8.89
C SER A 48 7.26 -2.92 7.76
N ILE A 49 6.32 -3.80 8.00
CA ILE A 49 5.80 -4.73 7.00
C ILE A 49 4.40 -4.26 6.67
N VAL A 50 4.13 -4.06 5.39
CA VAL A 50 2.86 -3.49 4.91
C VAL A 50 2.19 -4.49 3.98
N GLU A 51 0.91 -4.74 4.24
CA GLU A 51 0.05 -5.46 3.32
C GLU A 51 -0.99 -4.50 2.79
N LEU A 52 -0.89 -4.18 1.50
CA LEU A 52 -1.87 -3.35 0.80
C LEU A 52 -2.95 -4.23 0.20
N SER A 53 -4.17 -3.74 0.21
CA SER A 53 -5.30 -4.43 -0.43
C SER A 53 -6.20 -3.41 -1.09
N ILE A 54 -6.77 -3.80 -2.22
CA ILE A 54 -7.91 -3.09 -2.79
C ILE A 54 -9.13 -3.98 -2.55
N VAL A 55 -10.13 -3.42 -1.87
CA VAL A 55 -11.32 -4.14 -1.46
C VAL A 55 -12.53 -3.56 -2.19
N LYS A 56 -13.31 -4.41 -2.81
CA LYS A 56 -14.55 -4.05 -3.48
C LYS A 56 -15.67 -4.94 -2.96
N ASN A 57 -16.74 -4.33 -2.44
CA ASN A 57 -17.87 -5.05 -1.88
C ASN A 57 -17.44 -6.08 -0.82
N ASN A 58 -16.52 -5.69 0.07
CA ASN A 58 -15.97 -6.54 1.13
C ASN A 58 -15.14 -7.73 0.63
N VAL A 59 -14.73 -7.70 -0.64
CA VAL A 59 -13.87 -8.73 -1.22
C VAL A 59 -12.56 -8.09 -1.64
N SER A 60 -11.44 -8.66 -1.19
CA SER A 60 -10.12 -8.22 -1.64
C SER A 60 -9.90 -8.68 -3.07
N ILE A 61 -9.70 -7.73 -3.98
CA ILE A 61 -9.49 -8.01 -5.39
C ILE A 61 -8.03 -7.90 -5.81
N TRP A 62 -7.18 -7.39 -4.93
CA TRP A 62 -5.75 -7.26 -5.17
C TRP A 62 -5.04 -7.08 -3.84
N THR A 63 -3.89 -7.71 -3.67
CA THR A 63 -3.02 -7.54 -2.51
C THR A 63 -1.57 -7.42 -2.95
N TYR A 64 -0.81 -6.63 -2.20
CA TYR A 64 0.61 -6.44 -2.44
C TYR A 64 1.30 -6.18 -1.10
N SER A 65 2.35 -6.94 -0.82
CA SER A 65 3.09 -6.82 0.43
C SER A 65 4.50 -6.28 0.16
N PHE A 66 4.96 -5.40 1.04
CA PHE A 66 6.32 -4.90 1.00
C PHE A 66 6.78 -4.59 2.42
N LEU A 67 8.08 -4.44 2.58
CA LEU A 67 8.64 -3.98 3.85
C LEU A 67 9.59 -2.82 3.60
N PHE A 68 9.77 -1.99 4.61
CA PHE A 68 10.75 -0.91 4.54
C PHE A 68 11.35 -0.67 5.93
N TYR A 69 12.61 -0.23 5.92
CA TYR A 69 13.32 0.17 7.13
C TYR A 69 13.13 1.66 7.37
N ASP A 70 13.46 2.10 8.57
CA ASP A 70 13.49 3.53 8.87
C ASP A 70 14.45 4.23 7.90
N ASP A 71 14.18 5.50 7.63
CA ASP A 71 15.01 6.33 6.74
C ASP A 71 15.08 5.78 5.31
N VAL A 72 13.91 5.47 4.75
CA VAL A 72 13.79 5.01 3.36
C VAL A 72 14.45 6.01 2.41
N SER A 73 15.41 5.55 1.61
CA SER A 73 16.05 6.37 0.59
C SER A 73 15.10 6.60 -0.60
N GLU A 74 15.42 7.61 -1.41
CA GLU A 74 14.64 7.86 -2.64
C GLU A 74 14.70 6.67 -3.58
N GLU A 75 15.85 6.01 -3.68
CA GLU A 75 15.99 4.82 -4.53
C GLU A 75 15.11 3.67 -4.03
N GLU A 76 15.09 3.41 -2.74
CA GLU A 76 14.23 2.38 -2.15
C GLU A 76 12.75 2.70 -2.36
N ARG A 77 12.37 3.96 -2.20
CA ARG A 77 11.01 4.42 -2.44
C ARG A 77 10.59 4.18 -3.89
N GLU A 78 11.45 4.53 -4.83
CA GLU A 78 11.18 4.29 -6.25
C GLU A 78 11.02 2.80 -6.56
N ASP A 79 11.86 1.95 -5.97
CA ASP A 79 11.78 0.50 -6.16
C ASP A 79 10.45 -0.06 -5.65
N ILE A 80 10.00 0.40 -4.49
CA ILE A 80 8.70 0.00 -3.93
C ILE A 80 7.57 0.42 -4.88
N LEU A 81 7.59 1.66 -5.34
CA LEU A 81 6.55 2.18 -6.22
C LEU A 81 6.55 1.50 -7.59
N LEU A 82 7.72 1.17 -8.13
CA LEU A 82 7.81 0.43 -9.39
C LEU A 82 7.26 -0.99 -9.26
N GLY A 83 7.58 -1.67 -8.17
CA GLY A 83 7.06 -3.00 -7.91
C GLY A 83 5.55 -2.98 -7.74
N LEU A 84 5.04 -1.96 -7.07
CA LEU A 84 3.62 -1.74 -6.88
C LEU A 84 2.90 -1.52 -8.21
N ASP A 85 3.45 -0.64 -9.05
CA ASP A 85 2.90 -0.36 -10.38
C ASP A 85 2.84 -1.63 -11.24
N TYR A 86 3.93 -2.38 -11.26
CA TYR A 86 4.00 -3.63 -11.99
C TYR A 86 2.95 -4.63 -11.51
N SER A 87 2.82 -4.79 -10.21
CA SER A 87 1.86 -5.71 -9.62
C SER A 87 0.42 -5.32 -9.94
N LEU A 88 0.11 -4.02 -9.85
CA LEU A 88 -1.23 -3.54 -10.19
C LEU A 88 -1.58 -3.84 -11.65
N LYS A 89 -0.67 -3.59 -12.55
CA LYS A 89 -0.91 -3.81 -13.99
C LYS A 89 -1.01 -5.29 -14.35
N ARG A 90 -0.22 -6.12 -13.67
CA ARG A 90 -0.18 -7.55 -13.96
C ARG A 90 -1.34 -8.30 -13.31
N ASP A 91 -1.62 -8.03 -12.03
CA ASP A 91 -2.46 -8.87 -11.20
C ASP A 91 -3.88 -8.34 -11.01
N LEU A 92 -4.07 -7.03 -11.17
CA LEU A 92 -5.40 -6.45 -11.01
C LEU A 92 -6.17 -6.52 -12.32
N ASP A 93 -7.20 -7.32 -12.32
CA ASP A 93 -8.10 -7.42 -13.45
C ASP A 93 -9.02 -6.21 -13.51
N SER A 94 -8.86 -5.38 -14.54
CA SER A 94 -9.65 -4.16 -14.69
C SER A 94 -11.15 -4.43 -14.80
N SER A 95 -11.55 -5.62 -15.19
CA SER A 95 -12.98 -5.99 -15.25
C SER A 95 -13.61 -6.07 -13.86
N LYS A 96 -12.80 -6.17 -12.81
CA LYS A 96 -13.30 -6.22 -11.43
C LYS A 96 -13.48 -4.84 -10.82
N LEU A 97 -13.03 -3.81 -11.48
CA LEU A 97 -13.18 -2.43 -11.01
C LEU A 97 -14.57 -1.80 -11.38
#